data_ec633d733eea7ccbf39b4f091061eedb
#
_entry.id   ec633d733eea7ccbf39b4f091061eedb
#
_cell.length_a   1.000
_cell.length_b   1.000
_cell.length_c   1.000
_cell.angle_alpha   90.00
_cell.angle_beta   90.00
_cell.angle_gamma   90.00
#
_symmetry.space_group_name_H-M   'P 1'
#
loop_
_entity.id
_entity.type
_entity.pdbx_description
1 polymer ?
#
loop_
_entity_poly.entity_id
_entity_poly.type
_entity_poly.pdbx_seq_one_letter_code
_entity_poly.pdbx_strand_id
1 'polypeptide(L)'
;MNNKIKLAVAGAVLASASVANAGITWDAGEWTVDMNGNVNAFAIVADNKDTVTTQGAMTNNKSNDSTATSINTGLLPSWLGFTATTRQNDLDTSVTISFQPGASTTGALAGGGGSENRQAFLTFGDKSWGSVKVGKDLGIFGSTAILNDMTLLGVGSQGVVGSSGGTTTTLGRIGTGYIYADWNGQIAYTTPNMNGFSATVGVMQPWNATASGNLSQASTGNSDQFGFQGQASYSWTGDFAGKVWAGFFTQEVTGFGTGSDDTADAFEAGVSATVMNINLVAYGYSGDGVGTTGLLRDGFDTAGNSRDSDGYYGQATYVIPMGTKLGVSYGESKLDLASGEASNALIKENEMLTIGAYHPLTKHLNLVAEYSDVESKSHDGQSATSDIFTVGAILFF
;
A
#
# COMPACT_ATOMS: atom_id res chain seq x y z
N MET A 1 -19.24 17.72 -32.69
CA MET A 1 -19.65 16.72 -31.66
C MET A 1 -18.38 16.25 -30.98
N ASN A 2 -18.09 16.77 -29.80
CA ASN A 2 -16.84 16.48 -29.10
C ASN A 2 -16.92 15.12 -28.39
N ASN A 3 -16.27 14.14 -28.96
CA ASN A 3 -16.05 12.86 -28.28
C ASN A 3 -14.97 13.08 -27.19
N LYS A 4 -15.40 13.37 -25.97
CA LYS A 4 -14.55 13.27 -24.79
C LYS A 4 -14.29 11.76 -24.56
N ILE A 5 -13.23 11.26 -25.13
CA ILE A 5 -12.72 9.93 -24.84
C ILE A 5 -12.18 9.99 -23.40
N LYS A 6 -12.94 9.43 -22.47
CA LYS A 6 -12.46 9.21 -21.11
C LYS A 6 -11.42 8.09 -21.18
N LEU A 7 -10.16 8.46 -21.21
CA LEU A 7 -9.07 7.51 -21.10
C LEU A 7 -9.04 6.98 -19.65
N ALA A 8 -9.50 5.77 -19.46
CA ALA A 8 -9.67 5.13 -18.14
C ALA A 8 -8.46 4.25 -17.78
N VAL A 9 -7.25 4.58 -18.19
CA VAL A 9 -6.10 3.68 -18.00
C VAL A 9 -5.14 4.14 -16.90
N ALA A 10 -5.03 5.42 -16.60
CA ALA A 10 -4.12 5.91 -15.56
C ALA A 10 -4.82 6.24 -14.22
N GLY A 11 -6.14 6.21 -14.16
CA GLY A 11 -6.92 6.62 -12.99
C GLY A 11 -7.39 5.49 -12.07
N ALA A 12 -7.06 4.23 -12.35
CA ALA A 12 -7.59 3.09 -11.59
C ALA A 12 -7.07 3.02 -10.15
N VAL A 13 -5.93 3.60 -9.85
CA VAL A 13 -5.31 3.58 -8.52
C VAL A 13 -6.00 4.52 -7.53
N LEU A 14 -6.74 5.52 -7.99
CA LEU A 14 -7.41 6.51 -7.12
C LEU A 14 -8.95 6.46 -7.21
N ALA A 15 -9.51 5.64 -8.10
CA ALA A 15 -10.95 5.58 -8.31
C ALA A 15 -11.73 4.88 -7.19
N SER A 16 -11.07 4.22 -6.23
CA SER A 16 -11.73 3.64 -5.05
C SER A 16 -11.96 4.67 -3.94
N ALA A 17 -11.21 5.74 -3.90
CA ALA A 17 -11.60 6.94 -3.19
C ALA A 17 -12.58 7.68 -4.11
N SER A 18 -13.89 7.57 -3.88
CA SER A 18 -14.96 8.14 -4.70
C SER A 18 -15.02 9.68 -4.66
N VAL A 19 -13.88 10.32 -4.83
CA VAL A 19 -13.75 11.73 -5.10
C VAL A 19 -13.34 11.82 -6.55
N ALA A 20 -14.27 12.11 -7.45
CA ALA A 20 -13.99 12.41 -8.84
C ALA A 20 -13.13 13.69 -8.89
N ASN A 21 -11.83 13.53 -8.67
CA ASN A 21 -10.88 14.58 -8.86
C ASN A 21 -10.63 14.69 -10.37
N ALA A 22 -11.35 15.60 -11.00
CA ALA A 22 -10.87 16.12 -12.26
C ALA A 22 -9.62 16.94 -11.91
N GLY A 23 -8.45 16.41 -12.21
CA GLY A 23 -7.21 17.18 -12.17
C GLY A 23 -7.31 18.44 -13.04
N ILE A 24 -6.35 19.30 -12.90
CA ILE A 24 -6.25 20.49 -13.75
C ILE A 24 -5.73 20.03 -15.10
N THR A 25 -6.59 20.06 -16.13
CA THR A 25 -6.24 19.60 -17.48
C THR A 25 -6.07 20.75 -18.45
N TRP A 26 -5.10 20.62 -19.35
CA TRP A 26 -4.90 21.54 -20.47
C TRP A 26 -4.33 20.82 -21.69
N ASP A 27 -4.57 21.37 -22.87
CA ASP A 27 -4.01 20.86 -24.11
C ASP A 27 -2.63 21.50 -24.37
N ALA A 28 -1.66 20.68 -24.73
CA ALA A 28 -0.28 21.04 -25.06
C ALA A 28 0.10 20.43 -26.42
N GLY A 29 -0.37 21.03 -27.50
CA GLY A 29 -0.21 20.51 -28.86
C GLY A 29 -0.99 19.22 -29.05
N GLU A 30 -0.30 18.11 -29.37
CA GLU A 30 -0.94 16.80 -29.55
C GLU A 30 -1.19 16.06 -28.21
N TRP A 31 -0.78 16.64 -27.08
CA TRP A 31 -0.90 16.08 -25.76
C TRP A 31 -2.00 16.75 -24.96
N THR A 32 -2.71 15.97 -24.18
CA THR A 32 -3.53 16.47 -23.07
C THR A 32 -2.77 16.19 -21.79
N VAL A 33 -2.52 17.23 -20.99
CA VAL A 33 -1.82 17.13 -19.71
C VAL A 33 -2.84 17.23 -18.59
N ASP A 34 -2.72 16.34 -17.63
CA ASP A 34 -3.45 16.32 -16.36
C ASP A 34 -2.45 16.55 -15.23
N MET A 35 -2.67 17.58 -14.42
CA MET A 35 -1.97 17.81 -13.17
C MET A 35 -2.94 17.53 -12.03
N ASN A 36 -2.59 16.59 -11.19
CA ASN A 36 -3.41 16.19 -10.05
C ASN A 36 -2.56 15.97 -8.81
N GLY A 37 -3.23 15.93 -7.67
CA GLY A 37 -2.50 15.69 -6.43
C GLY A 37 -3.37 15.78 -5.20
N ASN A 38 -2.70 15.68 -4.07
CA ASN A 38 -3.28 16.02 -2.77
C ASN A 38 -2.23 16.56 -1.82
N VAL A 39 -2.69 17.33 -0.86
CA VAL A 39 -1.93 17.66 0.35
C VAL A 39 -2.73 17.19 1.55
N ASN A 40 -2.07 16.47 2.44
CA ASN A 40 -2.69 16.00 3.67
C ASN A 40 -1.74 16.13 4.86
N ALA A 41 -2.31 16.32 6.05
CA ALA A 41 -1.59 16.29 7.31
C ALA A 41 -2.53 15.90 8.45
N PHE A 42 -2.01 15.15 9.39
CA PHE A 42 -2.72 14.59 10.53
C PHE A 42 -1.97 14.86 11.82
N ALA A 43 -2.67 15.37 12.83
CA ALA A 43 -2.20 15.35 14.20
C ALA A 43 -2.46 13.95 14.76
N ILE A 44 -1.41 13.31 15.25
CA ILE A 44 -1.41 11.94 15.69
C ILE A 44 -0.92 11.89 17.12
N VAL A 45 -1.67 11.22 17.98
CA VAL A 45 -1.31 10.93 19.37
C VAL A 45 -1.33 9.41 19.55
N ALA A 46 -0.18 8.83 19.85
CA ALA A 46 -0.04 7.40 20.10
C ALA A 46 0.33 7.16 21.56
N ASP A 47 -0.48 6.42 22.28
CA ASP A 47 -0.22 5.94 23.63
C ASP A 47 0.34 4.52 23.53
N ASN A 48 1.65 4.38 23.74
CA ASN A 48 2.37 3.13 23.59
C ASN A 48 2.56 2.48 24.96
N LYS A 49 2.13 1.25 25.09
CA LYS A 49 2.22 0.44 26.30
C LYS A 49 3.14 -0.74 26.04
N ASP A 50 3.86 -1.09 27.08
CA ASP A 50 4.83 -2.17 27.10
C ASP A 50 6.08 -1.90 26.25
N THR A 51 7.18 -2.47 26.70
CA THR A 51 8.50 -2.23 26.12
C THR A 51 8.95 -3.46 25.38
N VAL A 52 8.59 -3.57 24.11
CA VAL A 52 9.05 -4.68 23.29
C VAL A 52 9.95 -4.17 22.18
N THR A 53 11.17 -4.67 22.15
CA THR A 53 12.10 -4.51 21.03
C THR A 53 11.83 -5.58 19.98
N THR A 54 10.56 -5.76 19.59
CA THR A 54 10.20 -6.79 18.62
C THR A 54 10.50 -6.29 17.22
N GLN A 55 11.34 -7.02 16.54
CA GLN A 55 11.66 -6.77 15.15
C GLN A 55 10.42 -7.07 14.27
N GLY A 56 10.06 -6.15 13.40
CA GLY A 56 8.86 -6.26 12.55
C GLY A 56 7.56 -5.81 13.23
N ALA A 57 7.60 -5.33 14.49
CA ALA A 57 6.43 -4.83 15.20
C ALA A 57 5.83 -3.58 14.52
N MET A 58 4.51 -3.51 14.48
CA MET A 58 3.75 -2.34 14.02
C MET A 58 3.46 -1.36 15.15
N THR A 59 3.65 -1.74 16.40
CA THR A 59 3.64 -0.85 17.55
C THR A 59 4.90 0.00 17.61
N ASN A 60 4.82 1.17 18.25
CA ASN A 60 5.98 2.04 18.37
C ASN A 60 6.97 1.46 19.38
N ASN A 61 8.14 1.07 18.88
CA ASN A 61 9.18 0.38 19.65
C ASN A 61 9.98 1.39 20.50
N LYS A 62 9.46 1.78 21.66
CA LYS A 62 10.19 2.59 22.64
C LYS A 62 10.40 1.81 23.94
N SER A 63 11.50 2.11 24.61
CA SER A 63 11.95 1.38 25.80
C SER A 63 11.14 1.66 27.09
N ASN A 64 10.03 2.37 27.02
CA ASN A 64 9.12 2.65 28.15
C ASN A 64 7.73 3.02 27.64
N ASP A 65 6.70 2.80 28.44
CA ASP A 65 5.37 3.36 28.23
C ASP A 65 5.49 4.85 27.94
N SER A 66 4.97 5.29 26.81
CA SER A 66 5.13 6.68 26.40
C SER A 66 4.06 7.13 25.43
N THR A 67 3.60 8.35 25.62
CA THR A 67 2.79 9.05 24.63
C THR A 67 3.71 9.71 23.60
N ALA A 68 3.47 9.42 22.32
CA ALA A 68 4.14 10.07 21.20
C ALA A 68 3.15 10.97 20.46
N THR A 69 3.58 12.17 20.09
CA THR A 69 2.79 13.10 19.28
C THR A 69 3.53 13.51 18.03
N SER A 70 2.81 13.62 16.92
CA SER A 70 3.41 14.07 15.65
C SER A 70 2.38 14.78 14.78
N ILE A 71 2.89 15.57 13.83
CA ILE A 71 2.12 15.99 12.65
C ILE A 71 2.78 15.33 11.47
N ASN A 72 2.04 14.49 10.74
CA ASN A 72 2.58 13.71 9.64
C ASN A 72 1.58 13.57 8.49
N THR A 73 2.09 13.25 7.32
CA THR A 73 1.31 12.76 6.20
C THR A 73 0.73 11.38 6.55
N GLY A 74 -0.48 11.09 6.11
CA GLY A 74 -1.14 9.80 6.32
C GLY A 74 -0.58 8.65 5.46
N LEU A 75 -1.34 7.54 5.35
CA LEU A 75 -0.96 6.41 4.51
C LEU A 75 -0.90 6.81 3.04
N LEU A 76 -1.92 7.50 2.52
CA LEU A 76 -1.83 8.10 1.20
C LEU A 76 -0.83 9.26 1.27
N PRO A 77 0.24 9.23 0.48
CA PRO A 77 1.19 10.35 0.48
C PRO A 77 0.53 11.64 -0.01
N SER A 78 1.01 12.79 0.44
CA SER A 78 0.82 13.98 -0.38
C SER A 78 1.55 13.77 -1.70
N TRP A 79 0.97 14.19 -2.82
CA TRP A 79 1.66 14.10 -4.11
C TRP A 79 1.27 15.24 -5.05
N LEU A 80 2.18 15.49 -5.97
CA LEU A 80 1.96 16.26 -7.18
C LEU A 80 2.29 15.35 -8.36
N GLY A 81 1.29 15.04 -9.17
CA GLY A 81 1.39 14.17 -10.33
C GLY A 81 1.13 14.91 -11.64
N PHE A 82 1.86 14.51 -12.66
CA PHE A 82 1.64 14.95 -14.05
C PHE A 82 1.46 13.72 -14.92
N THR A 83 0.35 13.68 -15.64
CA THR A 83 0.11 12.65 -16.66
C THR A 83 -0.14 13.35 -17.99
N ALA A 84 0.67 13.03 -19.00
CA ALA A 84 0.44 13.51 -20.36
C ALA A 84 -0.01 12.33 -21.23
N THR A 85 -1.08 12.53 -22.01
CA THR A 85 -1.70 11.51 -22.86
C THR A 85 -1.81 12.01 -24.30
N THR A 86 -1.63 11.10 -25.25
CA THR A 86 -1.87 11.36 -26.68
C THR A 86 -2.30 10.07 -27.37
N ARG A 87 -2.90 10.19 -28.56
CA ARG A 87 -3.18 9.05 -29.43
C ARG A 87 -2.53 9.30 -30.78
N GLN A 88 -1.62 8.40 -31.16
CA GLN A 88 -0.87 8.49 -32.40
C GLN A 88 -0.78 7.09 -33.04
N ASN A 89 -0.96 6.99 -34.34
CA ASN A 89 -0.90 5.72 -35.10
C ASN A 89 -1.75 4.60 -34.45
N ASP A 90 -2.97 4.96 -34.02
CA ASP A 90 -3.90 4.06 -33.33
C ASP A 90 -3.42 3.51 -31.97
N LEU A 91 -2.37 4.06 -31.40
CA LEU A 91 -1.92 3.76 -30.04
C LEU A 91 -2.28 4.91 -29.10
N ASP A 92 -2.95 4.57 -28.00
CA ASP A 92 -3.07 5.44 -26.82
C ASP A 92 -1.74 5.34 -26.07
N THR A 93 -1.11 6.48 -25.84
CA THR A 93 0.15 6.57 -25.11
C THR A 93 0.03 7.54 -23.95
N SER A 94 0.69 7.23 -22.84
CA SER A 94 0.77 8.14 -21.70
C SER A 94 2.14 8.11 -21.05
N VAL A 95 2.45 9.18 -20.34
CA VAL A 95 3.59 9.25 -19.40
C VAL A 95 3.09 9.84 -18.09
N THR A 96 3.53 9.24 -16.97
CA THR A 96 3.20 9.72 -15.63
C THR A 96 4.48 9.91 -14.81
N ILE A 97 4.59 11.05 -14.13
CA ILE A 97 5.65 11.35 -13.17
C ILE A 97 4.98 11.95 -11.93
N SER A 98 5.39 11.53 -10.74
CA SER A 98 4.87 12.09 -9.49
C SER A 98 5.94 12.30 -8.43
N PHE A 99 5.69 13.30 -7.56
CA PHE A 99 6.52 13.69 -6.44
C PHE A 99 5.68 13.63 -5.16
N GLN A 100 6.23 13.05 -4.10
CA GLN A 100 5.55 12.84 -2.83
C GLN A 100 6.26 13.58 -1.70
N PRO A 101 5.91 14.86 -1.43
CA PRO A 101 6.45 15.61 -0.30
C PRO A 101 5.83 15.13 1.01
N GLY A 102 6.64 15.00 2.07
CA GLY A 102 6.18 14.71 3.43
C GLY A 102 5.79 15.97 4.19
N ALA A 103 4.81 15.86 5.10
CA ALA A 103 4.38 16.94 5.98
C ALA A 103 5.16 16.99 7.29
N SER A 104 5.89 15.95 7.66
CA SER A 104 6.60 15.84 8.94
C SER A 104 7.94 16.55 8.93
N THR A 105 8.38 16.99 10.12
CA THR A 105 9.72 17.54 10.38
C THR A 105 10.35 16.81 11.55
N THR A 106 11.65 16.52 11.46
CA THR A 106 12.39 15.78 12.50
C THR A 106 13.07 16.67 13.54
N GLY A 107 13.14 17.97 13.32
CA GLY A 107 13.73 18.93 14.22
C GLY A 107 13.84 20.33 13.65
N ALA A 108 14.00 21.34 14.51
CA ALA A 108 14.25 22.70 14.07
C ALA A 108 15.56 22.76 13.27
N LEU A 109 15.56 23.44 12.13
CA LEU A 109 16.71 23.58 11.21
C LEU A 109 17.16 22.26 10.54
N ALA A 110 16.53 21.12 10.84
CA ALA A 110 16.93 19.82 10.29
C ALA A 110 16.45 19.56 8.85
N GLY A 111 15.75 20.52 8.25
CA GLY A 111 15.05 20.28 6.98
C GLY A 111 13.90 19.29 7.15
N GLY A 112 12.81 19.53 6.50
CA GLY A 112 11.62 18.67 6.58
C GLY A 112 11.83 17.31 5.94
N GLY A 113 10.84 16.46 6.11
CA GLY A 113 10.73 15.15 5.47
C GLY A 113 11.07 15.20 3.98
N GLY A 114 11.72 14.16 3.51
CA GLY A 114 12.16 14.06 2.14
C GLY A 114 11.03 14.16 1.12
N SER A 115 11.38 14.25 -0.13
CA SER A 115 10.46 14.02 -1.24
C SER A 115 10.82 12.67 -1.87
N GLU A 116 9.83 11.83 -2.08
CA GLU A 116 9.98 10.56 -2.78
C GLU A 116 9.51 10.72 -4.23
N ASN A 117 10.09 9.92 -5.13
CA ASN A 117 9.60 9.76 -6.50
C ASN A 117 9.03 8.35 -6.63
N ARG A 118 7.71 8.24 -6.55
CA ARG A 118 7.02 6.93 -6.55
C ARG A 118 6.64 6.49 -7.95
N GLN A 119 6.31 7.43 -8.84
CA GLN A 119 5.89 7.12 -10.20
C GLN A 119 6.79 7.78 -11.23
N ALA A 120 7.25 6.98 -12.18
CA ALA A 120 7.96 7.40 -13.38
C ALA A 120 7.78 6.29 -14.43
N PHE A 121 6.67 6.31 -15.16
CA PHE A 121 6.34 5.26 -16.12
C PHE A 121 5.66 5.81 -17.36
N LEU A 122 5.68 5.01 -18.41
CA LEU A 122 4.89 5.20 -19.62
C LEU A 122 3.94 4.02 -19.83
N THR A 123 2.85 4.29 -20.55
CA THR A 123 1.97 3.24 -21.07
C THR A 123 1.74 3.42 -22.55
N PHE A 124 1.52 2.31 -23.25
CA PHE A 124 1.02 2.32 -24.61
C PHE A 124 0.08 1.14 -24.82
N GLY A 125 -0.96 1.34 -25.63
CA GLY A 125 -1.95 0.31 -25.82
C GLY A 125 -3.09 0.71 -26.73
N ASP A 126 -4.07 -0.19 -26.85
CA ASP A 126 -5.35 0.05 -27.52
C ASP A 126 -6.45 -0.78 -26.86
N LYS A 127 -7.67 -0.32 -26.97
CA LYS A 127 -8.83 -1.00 -26.37
C LYS A 127 -9.04 -2.43 -26.87
N SER A 128 -8.52 -2.76 -28.06
CA SER A 128 -8.68 -4.08 -28.66
C SER A 128 -7.75 -5.14 -28.10
N TRP A 129 -6.56 -4.73 -27.65
CA TRP A 129 -5.55 -5.68 -27.18
C TRP A 129 -5.01 -5.38 -25.78
N GLY A 130 -5.40 -4.27 -25.13
CA GLY A 130 -4.94 -3.90 -23.80
C GLY A 130 -3.79 -2.92 -23.82
N SER A 131 -2.99 -2.92 -22.75
CA SER A 131 -1.89 -1.95 -22.59
C SER A 131 -0.65 -2.57 -21.97
N VAL A 132 0.50 -2.02 -22.33
CA VAL A 132 1.80 -2.29 -21.70
C VAL A 132 2.21 -1.07 -20.89
N LYS A 133 2.66 -1.30 -19.66
CA LYS A 133 3.28 -0.31 -18.76
C LYS A 133 4.77 -0.60 -18.68
N VAL A 134 5.60 0.43 -18.73
CA VAL A 134 7.06 0.34 -18.55
C VAL A 134 7.52 1.45 -17.61
N GLY A 135 8.21 1.12 -16.55
CA GLY A 135 8.78 2.07 -15.59
C GLY A 135 8.39 1.79 -14.15
N LYS A 136 8.61 2.77 -13.27
CA LYS A 136 8.35 2.66 -11.84
C LYS A 136 6.90 3.01 -11.53
N ASP A 137 6.18 2.09 -10.91
CA ASP A 137 4.80 2.29 -10.43
C ASP A 137 4.51 1.34 -9.26
N LEU A 138 3.31 1.45 -8.68
CA LEU A 138 2.83 0.56 -7.63
C LEU A 138 2.91 -0.90 -8.11
N GLY A 139 3.41 -1.80 -7.25
CA GLY A 139 3.46 -3.23 -7.51
C GLY A 139 2.05 -3.81 -7.79
N ILE A 140 1.98 -4.99 -8.39
CA ILE A 140 0.70 -5.63 -8.74
C ILE A 140 0.13 -6.36 -7.52
N PHE A 141 0.94 -7.23 -6.87
CA PHE A 141 0.57 -7.95 -5.66
C PHE A 141 0.33 -6.97 -4.49
N GLY A 142 -0.74 -7.13 -3.74
CA GLY A 142 -1.12 -6.24 -2.62
C GLY A 142 -1.75 -4.90 -3.04
N SER A 143 -1.68 -4.51 -4.32
CA SER A 143 -2.17 -3.20 -4.77
C SER A 143 -3.68 -3.02 -4.57
N THR A 144 -4.48 -4.04 -4.90
CA THR A 144 -5.94 -3.95 -4.73
C THR A 144 -6.32 -3.98 -3.25
N ALA A 145 -5.54 -4.64 -2.38
CA ALA A 145 -5.74 -4.63 -0.94
C ALA A 145 -5.59 -3.22 -0.36
N ILE A 146 -4.46 -2.56 -0.57
CA ILE A 146 -4.21 -1.19 -0.07
C ILE A 146 -5.21 -0.17 -0.64
N LEU A 147 -5.62 -0.32 -1.90
CA LEU A 147 -6.58 0.60 -2.53
C LEU A 147 -8.02 0.44 -2.01
N ASN A 148 -8.35 -0.67 -1.35
CA ASN A 148 -9.63 -0.89 -0.69
C ASN A 148 -9.59 -0.64 0.83
N ASP A 149 -8.41 -0.40 1.41
CA ASP A 149 -8.25 -0.08 2.83
C ASP A 149 -8.85 1.30 3.15
N MET A 150 -9.73 1.36 4.15
CA MET A 150 -10.34 2.64 4.56
C MET A 150 -9.29 3.61 5.12
N THR A 151 -8.22 3.09 5.74
CA THR A 151 -7.14 3.91 6.31
C THR A 151 -6.27 4.57 5.23
N LEU A 152 -6.49 4.28 3.95
CA LEU A 152 -5.84 4.97 2.83
C LEU A 152 -6.08 6.49 2.88
N LEU A 153 -7.24 6.93 3.38
CA LEU A 153 -7.57 8.35 3.57
C LEU A 153 -7.18 8.90 4.95
N GLY A 154 -6.54 8.09 5.78
CA GLY A 154 -6.17 8.40 7.15
C GLY A 154 -4.75 7.98 7.48
N VAL A 155 -4.58 7.39 8.64
CA VAL A 155 -3.28 7.08 9.26
C VAL A 155 -3.11 5.60 9.57
N GLY A 156 -4.12 4.95 10.18
CA GLY A 156 -3.99 3.59 10.69
C GLY A 156 -2.84 3.45 11.69
N SER A 157 -1.93 2.51 11.45
CA SER A 157 -0.69 2.35 12.20
C SER A 157 0.36 3.40 11.83
N GLN A 158 1.08 3.93 12.82
CA GLN A 158 2.26 4.76 12.57
C GLN A 158 3.45 3.93 12.10
N GLY A 159 3.52 2.65 12.54
CA GLY A 159 4.67 1.80 12.35
C GLY A 159 5.96 2.34 12.99
N VAL A 160 7.01 1.53 12.97
CA VAL A 160 8.37 1.94 13.39
C VAL A 160 9.08 2.76 12.31
N VAL A 161 8.38 3.19 11.32
CA VAL A 161 8.94 3.88 10.15
C VAL A 161 9.11 5.33 10.47
N GLY A 162 10.22 5.71 11.07
CA GLY A 162 10.40 7.12 11.26
C GLY A 162 11.59 7.59 12.07
N SER A 163 12.43 6.70 12.52
CA SER A 163 13.55 7.17 13.33
C SER A 163 14.83 7.52 12.56
N SER A 164 14.91 7.25 11.26
CA SER A 164 16.19 7.55 10.58
C SER A 164 16.19 7.65 9.06
N GLY A 165 15.15 8.06 8.42
CA GLY A 165 15.40 8.34 7.03
C GLY A 165 14.27 8.32 6.05
N GLY A 166 13.22 8.98 6.34
CA GLY A 166 12.53 9.57 5.24
C GLY A 166 11.36 8.85 4.64
N THR A 167 10.62 8.06 5.39
CA THR A 167 9.26 7.80 4.94
C THR A 167 8.40 9.02 5.17
N THR A 168 7.70 9.41 4.13
CA THR A 168 6.83 10.56 4.12
C THR A 168 5.40 10.22 4.51
N THR A 169 5.14 8.97 4.97
CA THR A 169 3.79 8.44 5.21
C THR A 169 3.72 7.60 6.47
N THR A 170 2.50 7.35 6.95
CA THR A 170 2.20 6.28 7.90
C THR A 170 2.01 4.94 7.18
N LEU A 171 1.73 3.87 7.90
CA LEU A 171 1.62 2.53 7.33
C LEU A 171 0.18 2.06 7.10
N GLY A 172 -0.82 2.79 7.63
CA GLY A 172 -2.19 2.32 7.49
C GLY A 172 -2.35 0.91 8.06
N ARG A 173 -2.82 -0.02 7.27
CA ARG A 173 -2.95 -1.43 7.60
C ARG A 173 -1.84 -2.32 7.03
N ILE A 174 -0.80 -1.74 6.44
CA ILE A 174 0.38 -2.49 6.00
C ILE A 174 0.95 -3.25 7.21
N GLY A 175 1.21 -4.54 7.06
CA GLY A 175 1.74 -5.40 8.12
C GLY A 175 0.71 -5.83 9.18
N THR A 176 -0.55 -5.43 9.04
CA THR A 176 -1.68 -5.81 9.90
C THR A 176 -2.87 -6.25 9.05
N GLY A 177 -2.63 -7.04 8.02
CA GLY A 177 -3.67 -7.59 7.15
C GLY A 177 -3.26 -7.74 5.70
N TYR A 178 -2.27 -6.99 5.22
CA TYR A 178 -1.70 -7.16 3.88
C TYR A 178 -0.23 -6.72 3.83
N ILE A 179 0.49 -7.23 2.82
CA ILE A 179 1.85 -6.82 2.49
C ILE A 179 1.79 -5.58 1.57
N TYR A 180 2.71 -4.64 1.78
CA TYR A 180 2.82 -3.45 0.94
C TYR A 180 3.27 -3.80 -0.48
N ALA A 181 2.48 -3.39 -1.48
CA ALA A 181 2.81 -3.58 -2.89
C ALA A 181 4.09 -2.85 -3.31
N ASP A 182 4.44 -1.76 -2.59
CA ASP A 182 5.57 -0.86 -2.85
C ASP A 182 5.65 -0.36 -4.30
N TRP A 183 6.68 0.39 -4.62
CA TRP A 183 6.89 1.08 -5.91
C TRP A 183 8.15 0.57 -6.57
N ASN A 184 8.02 -0.18 -7.65
CA ASN A 184 9.17 -0.78 -8.31
C ASN A 184 9.18 -0.59 -9.83
N GLY A 185 10.38 -0.78 -10.42
CA GLY A 185 10.54 -0.85 -11.87
C GLY A 185 9.84 -2.10 -12.40
N GLN A 186 9.02 -1.94 -13.43
CA GLN A 186 8.20 -3.03 -13.95
C GLN A 186 7.97 -2.90 -15.46
N ILE A 187 7.75 -4.05 -16.10
CA ILE A 187 7.14 -4.15 -17.42
C ILE A 187 5.91 -5.03 -17.25
N ALA A 188 4.73 -4.45 -17.41
CA ALA A 188 3.47 -5.14 -17.13
C ALA A 188 2.49 -4.99 -18.30
N TYR A 189 1.79 -6.07 -18.61
CA TYR A 189 0.70 -6.09 -19.57
C TYR A 189 -0.64 -6.21 -18.84
N THR A 190 -1.59 -5.37 -19.24
CA THR A 190 -2.98 -5.43 -18.76
C THR A 190 -3.91 -5.72 -19.93
N THR A 191 -4.78 -6.72 -19.77
CA THR A 191 -5.79 -7.07 -20.78
C THR A 191 -6.79 -5.94 -21.01
N PRO A 192 -7.51 -5.92 -22.13
CA PRO A 192 -8.73 -5.14 -22.24
C PRO A 192 -9.73 -5.54 -21.16
N ASN A 193 -10.66 -4.62 -20.83
CA ASN A 193 -11.81 -5.00 -20.00
C ASN A 193 -12.77 -5.89 -20.82
N MET A 194 -12.92 -7.13 -20.41
CA MET A 194 -13.77 -8.14 -21.04
C MET A 194 -15.06 -8.34 -20.23
N ASN A 195 -15.98 -7.39 -20.34
CA ASN A 195 -17.25 -7.40 -19.59
C ASN A 195 -17.09 -7.49 -18.06
N GLY A 196 -16.15 -6.74 -17.51
CA GLY A 196 -15.84 -6.71 -16.09
C GLY A 196 -14.59 -7.53 -15.71
N PHE A 197 -14.16 -8.47 -16.53
CA PHE A 197 -12.92 -9.20 -16.31
C PHE A 197 -11.72 -8.39 -16.84
N SER A 198 -10.63 -8.35 -16.05
CA SER A 198 -9.33 -7.79 -16.43
C SER A 198 -8.23 -8.56 -15.70
N ALA A 199 -7.07 -8.69 -16.35
CA ALA A 199 -5.90 -9.29 -15.75
C ALA A 199 -4.66 -8.45 -16.07
N THR A 200 -3.74 -8.39 -15.12
CA THR A 200 -2.41 -7.77 -15.28
C THR A 200 -1.34 -8.78 -14.89
N VAL A 201 -0.28 -8.87 -15.69
CA VAL A 201 0.90 -9.68 -15.39
C VAL A 201 2.14 -8.87 -15.75
N GLY A 202 3.19 -8.98 -14.93
CA GLY A 202 4.41 -8.23 -15.17
C GLY A 202 5.65 -8.87 -14.59
N VAL A 203 6.78 -8.46 -15.15
CA VAL A 203 8.12 -8.68 -14.61
C VAL A 203 8.53 -7.47 -13.81
N MET A 204 9.17 -7.69 -12.67
CA MET A 204 9.53 -6.68 -11.70
C MET A 204 11.04 -6.66 -11.47
N GLN A 205 11.58 -5.47 -11.22
CA GLN A 205 12.90 -5.34 -10.60
C GLN A 205 12.90 -6.15 -9.31
N PRO A 206 13.82 -7.13 -9.13
CA PRO A 206 13.82 -7.95 -7.93
C PRO A 206 14.11 -7.11 -6.68
N TRP A 207 13.46 -7.50 -5.58
CA TRP A 207 13.73 -6.97 -4.25
C TRP A 207 14.88 -7.74 -3.59
N ASN A 208 15.64 -7.03 -2.75
CA ASN A 208 16.60 -7.69 -1.88
C ASN A 208 15.89 -8.22 -0.64
N ALA A 209 16.10 -9.47 -0.31
CA ALA A 209 15.58 -10.05 0.91
C ALA A 209 16.37 -9.59 2.14
N THR A 210 15.68 -9.37 3.25
CA THR A 210 16.29 -9.02 4.53
C THR A 210 15.86 -10.03 5.59
N ALA A 211 16.82 -10.48 6.39
CA ALA A 211 16.56 -11.39 7.51
C ALA A 211 16.19 -10.64 8.80
N SER A 212 16.36 -9.33 8.82
CA SER A 212 16.12 -8.50 10.00
C SER A 212 15.36 -7.22 9.64
N GLY A 213 14.28 -6.91 10.35
CA GLY A 213 13.38 -5.76 10.12
C GLY A 213 14.01 -4.38 10.14
N ASN A 214 15.32 -4.29 10.23
CA ASN A 214 16.04 -3.05 10.17
C ASN A 214 16.32 -2.64 8.72
N LEU A 215 15.63 -1.62 8.22
CA LEU A 215 15.79 -1.07 6.87
C LEU A 215 17.22 -0.59 6.56
N SER A 216 18.04 -0.40 7.56
CA SER A 216 19.45 0.02 7.42
C SER A 216 20.45 -1.14 7.43
N GLN A 217 20.01 -2.37 7.61
CA GLN A 217 20.89 -3.54 7.49
C GLN A 217 21.12 -3.90 6.02
N ALA A 218 22.32 -4.31 5.72
CA ALA A 218 22.66 -4.80 4.40
C ALA A 218 21.71 -5.96 4.01
N SER A 219 21.24 -5.95 2.77
CA SER A 219 20.50 -7.06 2.18
C SER A 219 21.28 -8.35 2.41
N THR A 220 20.58 -9.37 2.92
CA THR A 220 21.18 -10.67 3.19
C THR A 220 20.97 -11.65 2.04
N GLY A 221 20.04 -11.37 1.16
CA GLY A 221 19.80 -12.11 -0.07
C GLY A 221 19.55 -11.18 -1.26
N ASN A 222 19.98 -11.61 -2.42
CA ASN A 222 19.84 -10.90 -3.70
C ASN A 222 18.98 -11.74 -4.66
N SER A 223 18.81 -11.28 -5.88
CA SER A 223 18.27 -12.08 -6.98
C SER A 223 19.01 -11.71 -8.25
N ASP A 224 19.31 -12.69 -9.08
CA ASP A 224 19.86 -12.53 -10.42
C ASP A 224 18.79 -12.64 -11.51
N GLN A 225 17.53 -12.87 -11.12
CA GLN A 225 16.39 -13.00 -12.01
C GLN A 225 15.32 -11.95 -11.69
N PHE A 226 14.48 -11.64 -12.66
CA PHE A 226 13.31 -10.80 -12.43
C PHE A 226 12.28 -11.49 -11.51
N GLY A 227 11.62 -10.71 -10.64
CA GLY A 227 10.40 -11.15 -9.98
C GLY A 227 9.21 -11.11 -10.94
N PHE A 228 8.19 -11.91 -10.65
CA PHE A 228 6.94 -11.98 -11.42
C PHE A 228 5.76 -11.69 -10.51
N GLN A 229 4.84 -10.89 -10.99
CA GLN A 229 3.58 -10.60 -10.30
C GLN A 229 2.42 -10.65 -11.27
N GLY A 230 1.26 -11.03 -10.78
CA GLY A 230 0.05 -10.99 -11.58
C GLY A 230 -1.20 -10.90 -10.72
N GLN A 231 -2.25 -10.32 -11.29
CA GLN A 231 -3.57 -10.22 -10.66
C GLN A 231 -4.64 -10.31 -11.73
N ALA A 232 -5.68 -11.09 -11.48
CA ALA A 232 -6.91 -11.11 -12.24
C ALA A 232 -8.06 -10.58 -11.39
N SER A 233 -9.00 -9.87 -11.99
CA SER A 233 -10.16 -9.33 -11.30
C SER A 233 -11.43 -9.39 -12.17
N TYR A 234 -12.57 -9.49 -11.50
CA TYR A 234 -13.89 -9.35 -12.11
C TYR A 234 -14.71 -8.34 -11.33
N SER A 235 -15.20 -7.32 -12.04
CA SER A 235 -16.03 -6.25 -11.49
C SER A 235 -17.42 -6.30 -12.10
N TRP A 236 -18.42 -6.07 -11.28
CA TRP A 236 -19.83 -5.97 -11.71
C TRP A 236 -20.46 -4.68 -11.16
N THR A 237 -21.51 -4.22 -11.83
CA THR A 237 -22.25 -3.00 -11.50
C THR A 237 -23.73 -3.33 -11.26
N GLY A 238 -24.48 -2.39 -10.70
CA GLY A 238 -25.89 -2.52 -10.39
C GLY A 238 -26.19 -2.15 -8.95
N ASP A 239 -27.35 -2.53 -8.43
CA ASP A 239 -27.75 -2.27 -7.03
C ASP A 239 -26.87 -3.01 -6.02
N PHE A 240 -26.25 -4.08 -6.46
CA PHE A 240 -25.18 -4.80 -5.78
C PHE A 240 -23.94 -4.74 -6.68
N ALA A 241 -23.14 -3.70 -6.52
CA ALA A 241 -21.88 -3.54 -7.25
C ALA A 241 -20.70 -4.16 -6.46
N GLY A 242 -19.67 -4.62 -7.17
CA GLY A 242 -18.52 -5.18 -6.49
C GLY A 242 -17.38 -5.57 -7.40
N LYS A 243 -16.33 -6.10 -6.77
CA LYS A 243 -15.12 -6.62 -7.42
C LYS A 243 -14.60 -7.81 -6.62
N VAL A 244 -14.21 -8.86 -7.31
CA VAL A 244 -13.37 -9.93 -6.77
C VAL A 244 -12.02 -9.90 -7.47
N TRP A 245 -10.96 -10.27 -6.76
CA TRP A 245 -9.62 -10.39 -7.36
C TRP A 245 -8.84 -11.53 -6.73
N ALA A 246 -7.86 -12.01 -7.48
CA ALA A 246 -6.84 -12.93 -7.00
C ALA A 246 -5.51 -12.60 -7.69
N GLY A 247 -4.41 -12.74 -6.96
CA GLY A 247 -3.08 -12.39 -7.44
C GLY A 247 -2.02 -13.34 -6.94
N PHE A 248 -0.83 -13.19 -7.51
CA PHE A 248 0.35 -13.94 -7.11
C PHE A 248 1.61 -13.08 -7.20
N PHE A 249 2.61 -13.48 -6.43
CA PHE A 249 3.99 -13.00 -6.48
C PHE A 249 4.93 -14.21 -6.48
N THR A 250 6.05 -14.13 -7.24
CA THR A 250 7.14 -15.10 -7.14
C THR A 250 8.47 -14.44 -7.49
N GLN A 251 9.51 -14.77 -6.72
CA GLN A 251 10.87 -14.29 -6.94
C GLN A 251 11.90 -15.24 -6.32
N GLU A 252 12.91 -15.62 -7.10
CA GLU A 252 14.08 -16.31 -6.59
C GLU A 252 14.94 -15.39 -5.71
N VAL A 253 15.45 -15.94 -4.63
CA VAL A 253 16.33 -15.25 -3.69
C VAL A 253 17.60 -16.07 -3.50
N THR A 254 18.76 -15.44 -3.71
CA THR A 254 20.08 -16.07 -3.69
C THR A 254 21.00 -15.36 -2.71
N GLY A 255 22.11 -16.00 -2.35
CA GLY A 255 23.21 -15.33 -1.66
C GLY A 255 23.12 -15.21 -0.15
N PHE A 256 22.25 -15.97 0.50
CA PHE A 256 22.26 -16.13 1.95
C PHE A 256 23.45 -17.00 2.40
N GLY A 257 24.50 -16.39 2.89
CA GLY A 257 25.63 -17.07 3.57
C GLY A 257 26.15 -18.31 2.85
N THR A 258 25.99 -19.48 3.45
CA THR A 258 26.31 -20.81 2.88
C THR A 258 25.04 -21.55 2.44
N GLY A 259 23.88 -20.88 2.46
CA GLY A 259 22.58 -21.46 2.17
C GLY A 259 22.35 -21.73 0.69
N SER A 260 21.35 -22.51 0.41
CA SER A 260 20.82 -22.73 -0.93
C SER A 260 20.01 -21.52 -1.37
N ASP A 261 19.92 -21.33 -2.68
CA ASP A 261 18.94 -20.44 -3.28
C ASP A 261 17.53 -20.93 -2.95
N ASP A 262 16.61 -20.01 -2.70
CA ASP A 262 15.22 -20.32 -2.35
C ASP A 262 14.28 -19.38 -3.14
N THR A 263 13.00 -19.70 -3.19
CA THR A 263 11.99 -18.92 -3.91
C THR A 263 10.96 -18.38 -2.95
N ALA A 264 10.73 -17.07 -3.00
CA ALA A 264 9.61 -16.46 -2.30
C ALA A 264 8.37 -16.48 -3.19
N ASP A 265 7.29 -17.03 -2.67
CA ASP A 265 6.01 -17.15 -3.36
C ASP A 265 4.85 -16.65 -2.48
N ALA A 266 3.86 -16.00 -3.09
CA ALA A 266 2.63 -15.64 -2.38
C ALA A 266 1.42 -15.65 -3.30
N PHE A 267 0.25 -15.88 -2.68
CA PHE A 267 -1.06 -15.76 -3.30
C PHE A 267 -1.94 -14.83 -2.47
N GLU A 268 -2.78 -14.07 -3.15
CA GLU A 268 -3.78 -13.21 -2.53
C GLU A 268 -5.15 -13.39 -3.16
N ALA A 269 -6.19 -13.14 -2.37
CA ALA A 269 -7.55 -13.02 -2.89
C ALA A 269 -8.35 -12.02 -2.06
N GLY A 270 -9.32 -11.37 -2.70
CA GLY A 270 -10.19 -10.43 -2.00
C GLY A 270 -11.50 -10.17 -2.73
N VAL A 271 -12.41 -9.57 -2.00
CA VAL A 271 -13.72 -9.13 -2.48
C VAL A 271 -14.05 -7.76 -1.88
N SER A 272 -14.61 -6.89 -2.71
CA SER A 272 -15.24 -5.64 -2.29
C SER A 272 -16.65 -5.61 -2.85
N ALA A 273 -17.66 -5.31 -2.01
CA ALA A 273 -19.04 -5.28 -2.42
C ALA A 273 -19.77 -4.08 -1.82
N THR A 274 -20.57 -3.40 -2.65
CA THR A 274 -21.35 -2.24 -2.23
C THR A 274 -22.84 -2.51 -2.43
N VAL A 275 -23.60 -2.36 -1.36
CA VAL A 275 -25.06 -2.43 -1.36
C VAL A 275 -25.59 -1.15 -0.70
N MET A 276 -26.40 -0.39 -1.45
CA MET A 276 -26.84 0.93 -0.99
C MET A 276 -25.66 1.80 -0.54
N ASN A 277 -25.59 2.15 0.73
CA ASN A 277 -24.55 3.00 1.33
C ASN A 277 -23.51 2.21 2.14
N ILE A 278 -23.56 0.87 2.11
CA ILE A 278 -22.64 -0.01 2.82
C ILE A 278 -21.63 -0.58 1.81
N ASN A 279 -20.35 -0.45 2.11
CA ASN A 279 -19.29 -1.18 1.41
C ASN A 279 -18.63 -2.15 2.38
N LEU A 280 -18.44 -3.38 1.91
CA LEU A 280 -17.78 -4.47 2.62
C LEU A 280 -16.52 -4.87 1.84
N VAL A 281 -15.43 -5.11 2.56
CA VAL A 281 -14.18 -5.64 1.98
C VAL A 281 -13.74 -6.82 2.82
N ALA A 282 -13.30 -7.89 2.14
CA ALA A 282 -12.57 -8.99 2.76
C ALA A 282 -11.39 -9.36 1.87
N TYR A 283 -10.24 -9.58 2.48
CA TYR A 283 -8.98 -9.88 1.81
C TYR A 283 -8.16 -10.87 2.63
N GLY A 284 -7.34 -11.67 1.97
CA GLY A 284 -6.34 -12.51 2.59
C GLY A 284 -5.20 -12.84 1.64
N TYR A 285 -4.04 -13.12 2.22
CA TYR A 285 -2.86 -13.63 1.53
C TYR A 285 -2.22 -14.76 2.32
N SER A 286 -1.43 -15.59 1.64
CA SER A 286 -0.55 -16.58 2.21
C SER A 286 0.68 -16.72 1.31
N GLY A 287 1.86 -16.90 1.89
CA GLY A 287 3.09 -17.01 1.14
C GLY A 287 4.25 -17.50 1.99
N ASP A 288 5.32 -17.84 1.31
CA ASP A 288 6.59 -18.29 1.83
C ASP A 288 7.70 -17.32 1.39
N GLY A 289 8.59 -16.94 2.29
CA GLY A 289 9.69 -16.01 2.00
C GLY A 289 9.29 -14.55 1.82
N VAL A 290 8.00 -14.20 1.86
CA VAL A 290 7.51 -12.86 1.49
C VAL A 290 7.45 -11.88 2.66
N GLY A 291 7.46 -12.37 3.92
CA GLY A 291 7.32 -11.53 5.10
C GLY A 291 5.89 -11.01 5.30
N THR A 292 5.72 -9.98 6.14
CA THR A 292 4.38 -9.48 6.50
C THR A 292 4.16 -8.00 6.16
N THR A 293 5.22 -7.21 6.00
CA THR A 293 5.16 -5.74 5.87
C THR A 293 5.48 -5.27 4.46
N GLY A 294 6.70 -5.47 4.01
CA GLY A 294 7.15 -5.26 2.64
C GLY A 294 7.61 -6.58 2.06
N LEU A 295 7.50 -6.76 0.77
CA LEU A 295 7.93 -7.98 0.10
C LEU A 295 9.38 -8.31 0.43
N LEU A 296 9.64 -9.57 0.82
CA LEU A 296 10.92 -10.16 1.21
C LEU A 296 11.55 -9.60 2.49
N ARG A 297 10.84 -8.74 3.20
CA ARG A 297 11.29 -8.20 4.48
C ARG A 297 10.95 -9.17 5.61
N ASP A 298 11.98 -9.64 6.34
CA ASP A 298 11.87 -10.66 7.38
C ASP A 298 11.34 -12.02 6.89
N GLY A 299 11.24 -12.23 5.56
CA GLY A 299 10.76 -13.47 4.97
C GLY A 299 11.74 -14.64 5.06
N PHE A 300 13.02 -14.39 5.43
CA PHE A 300 14.05 -15.40 5.52
C PHE A 300 14.79 -15.31 6.87
N ASP A 301 15.35 -16.42 7.33
CA ASP A 301 16.31 -16.41 8.43
C ASP A 301 17.72 -16.03 7.93
N THR A 302 18.69 -15.96 8.84
CA THR A 302 20.09 -15.60 8.50
C THR A 302 20.82 -16.71 7.74
N ALA A 303 20.27 -17.92 7.68
CA ALA A 303 20.80 -19.04 6.92
C ALA A 303 20.19 -19.14 5.51
N GLY A 304 19.14 -18.37 5.23
CA GLY A 304 18.42 -18.37 3.96
C GLY A 304 17.24 -19.31 3.89
N ASN A 305 16.78 -19.82 5.01
CA ASN A 305 15.55 -20.61 5.06
C ASN A 305 14.34 -19.65 5.06
N SER A 306 13.36 -19.93 4.23
CA SER A 306 12.14 -19.15 4.11
C SER A 306 11.24 -19.31 5.36
N ARG A 307 10.45 -18.27 5.60
CA ARG A 307 9.43 -18.20 6.66
C ARG A 307 8.06 -18.10 6.05
N ASP A 308 7.13 -18.92 6.51
CA ASP A 308 5.74 -18.83 6.13
C ASP A 308 5.10 -17.56 6.70
N SER A 309 4.24 -16.93 5.93
CA SER A 309 3.45 -15.78 6.37
C SER A 309 2.04 -15.79 5.79
N ASP A 310 1.10 -15.33 6.58
CA ASP A 310 -0.27 -15.13 6.17
C ASP A 310 -0.85 -13.86 6.79
N GLY A 311 -1.95 -13.38 6.21
CA GLY A 311 -2.67 -12.27 6.79
C GLY A 311 -4.02 -12.06 6.11
N TYR A 312 -4.88 -11.34 6.81
CA TYR A 312 -6.21 -11.00 6.31
C TYR A 312 -6.71 -9.71 6.92
N TYR A 313 -7.63 -9.04 6.23
CA TYR A 313 -8.45 -8.00 6.85
C TYR A 313 -9.90 -8.07 6.37
N GLY A 314 -10.78 -7.61 7.26
CA GLY A 314 -12.18 -7.39 7.00
C GLY A 314 -12.55 -5.94 7.32
N GLN A 315 -13.41 -5.34 6.50
CA GLN A 315 -13.79 -3.95 6.63
C GLN A 315 -15.27 -3.75 6.29
N ALA A 316 -15.93 -2.87 7.04
CA ALA A 316 -17.26 -2.39 6.73
C ALA A 316 -17.30 -0.86 6.82
N THR A 317 -17.82 -0.19 5.80
CA THR A 317 -18.06 1.24 5.83
C THR A 317 -19.49 1.58 5.47
N TYR A 318 -20.01 2.65 6.05
CA TYR A 318 -21.37 3.15 5.83
C TYR A 318 -21.37 4.66 5.59
N VAL A 319 -21.96 5.09 4.50
CA VAL A 319 -22.12 6.53 4.20
C VAL A 319 -23.48 6.98 4.72
N ILE A 320 -23.47 7.79 5.80
CA ILE A 320 -24.68 8.37 6.38
C ILE A 320 -25.24 9.49 5.49
N PRO A 321 -26.52 9.91 5.66
CA PRO A 321 -27.17 10.88 4.77
C PRO A 321 -26.46 12.21 4.60
N MET A 322 -25.69 12.67 5.60
CA MET A 322 -24.87 13.89 5.52
C MET A 322 -23.55 13.72 4.74
N GLY A 323 -23.30 12.55 4.17
CA GLY A 323 -22.11 12.26 3.35
C GLY A 323 -20.91 11.74 4.11
N THR A 324 -20.92 11.72 5.45
CA THR A 324 -19.82 11.17 6.25
C THR A 324 -19.77 9.64 6.07
N LYS A 325 -18.60 9.13 5.71
CA LYS A 325 -18.30 7.69 5.70
C LYS A 325 -17.79 7.29 7.09
N LEU A 326 -18.53 6.42 7.78
CA LEU A 326 -18.09 5.76 9.00
C LEU A 326 -17.56 4.38 8.64
N GLY A 327 -16.52 3.92 9.31
CA GLY A 327 -15.90 2.64 9.02
C GLY A 327 -15.35 1.93 10.24
N VAL A 328 -15.33 0.61 10.17
CA VAL A 328 -14.61 -0.28 11.07
C VAL A 328 -13.83 -1.29 10.23
N SER A 329 -12.61 -1.57 10.62
CA SER A 329 -11.72 -2.50 9.94
C SER A 329 -10.86 -3.23 10.96
N TYR A 330 -10.75 -4.55 10.81
CA TYR A 330 -9.86 -5.39 11.59
C TYR A 330 -9.00 -6.24 10.65
N GLY A 331 -7.76 -6.47 11.01
CA GLY A 331 -6.87 -7.36 10.27
C GLY A 331 -5.65 -7.77 11.09
N GLU A 332 -5.02 -8.83 10.61
CA GLU A 332 -3.93 -9.54 11.26
C GLU A 332 -2.94 -10.01 10.20
N SER A 333 -1.65 -9.96 10.53
CA SER A 333 -0.58 -10.61 9.75
C SER A 333 0.30 -11.44 10.68
N LYS A 334 0.64 -12.65 10.26
CA LYS A 334 1.47 -13.61 10.98
C LYS A 334 2.72 -13.96 10.20
N LEU A 335 3.79 -14.21 10.94
CA LEU A 335 5.07 -14.69 10.43
C LEU A 335 5.52 -15.86 11.28
N ASP A 336 5.67 -17.02 10.68
CA ASP A 336 6.21 -18.21 11.36
C ASP A 336 7.75 -18.18 11.35
N LEU A 337 8.36 -18.93 12.26
CA LEU A 337 9.81 -19.16 12.27
C LEU A 337 10.18 -20.15 11.16
N ALA A 338 11.33 -19.94 10.55
CA ALA A 338 11.88 -20.92 9.61
C ALA A 338 12.15 -22.27 10.27
N SER A 339 12.20 -23.33 9.48
CA SER A 339 12.44 -24.68 9.99
C SER A 339 13.76 -24.77 10.75
N GLY A 340 13.67 -25.11 12.05
CA GLY A 340 14.84 -25.20 12.94
C GLY A 340 15.31 -23.87 13.52
N GLU A 341 14.67 -22.75 13.19
CA GLU A 341 14.95 -21.45 13.80
C GLU A 341 14.52 -21.44 15.27
N ALA A 342 15.39 -20.93 16.14
CA ALA A 342 15.07 -20.84 17.57
C ALA A 342 14.12 -19.66 17.82
N SER A 343 13.25 -19.81 18.84
CA SER A 343 12.42 -18.70 19.35
C SER A 343 13.27 -17.46 19.65
N ASN A 344 12.82 -16.31 19.18
CA ASN A 344 13.53 -15.05 19.26
C ASN A 344 12.56 -13.86 19.34
N ALA A 345 13.07 -12.64 19.38
CA ALA A 345 12.28 -11.41 19.43
C ALA A 345 11.71 -10.98 18.05
N LEU A 346 11.68 -11.86 17.06
CA LEU A 346 11.03 -11.58 15.78
C LEU A 346 9.51 -11.52 15.98
N ILE A 347 8.87 -10.71 15.17
CA ILE A 347 7.40 -10.63 15.15
C ILE A 347 6.80 -12.00 14.82
N LYS A 348 5.79 -12.38 15.59
CA LYS A 348 4.94 -13.53 15.34
C LYS A 348 3.60 -13.08 14.75
N GLU A 349 3.07 -11.97 15.24
CA GLU A 349 1.74 -11.50 14.90
C GLU A 349 1.65 -9.99 15.09
N ASN A 350 1.09 -9.31 14.10
CA ASN A 350 0.61 -7.93 14.22
C ASN A 350 -0.88 -7.91 13.93
N GLU A 351 -1.64 -7.27 14.80
CA GLU A 351 -3.07 -7.06 14.60
C GLU A 351 -3.47 -5.60 14.79
N MET A 352 -4.54 -5.17 14.12
CA MET A 352 -5.05 -3.82 14.24
C MET A 352 -6.56 -3.75 14.06
N LEU A 353 -7.23 -3.10 15.01
CA LEU A 353 -8.61 -2.61 14.88
C LEU A 353 -8.58 -1.11 14.59
N THR A 354 -9.32 -0.65 13.57
CA THR A 354 -9.47 0.77 13.29
C THR A 354 -10.94 1.15 13.19
N ILE A 355 -11.33 2.25 13.84
CA ILE A 355 -12.63 2.90 13.66
C ILE A 355 -12.37 4.30 13.09
N GLY A 356 -13.06 4.67 12.01
CA GLY A 356 -12.80 5.93 11.31
C GLY A 356 -14.07 6.66 10.88
N ALA A 357 -13.93 7.99 10.78
CA ALA A 357 -14.93 8.89 10.22
C ALA A 357 -14.26 9.81 9.18
N TYR A 358 -14.79 9.80 7.96
CA TYR A 358 -14.26 10.54 6.82
C TYR A 358 -15.38 11.44 6.29
N HIS A 359 -15.26 12.76 6.49
CA HIS A 359 -16.31 13.71 6.17
C HIS A 359 -15.90 14.62 5.00
N PRO A 360 -16.58 14.56 3.86
CA PRO A 360 -16.37 15.49 2.76
C PRO A 360 -16.92 16.87 3.14
N LEU A 361 -16.03 17.76 3.60
CA LEU A 361 -16.42 19.14 3.92
C LEU A 361 -16.70 19.94 2.64
N THR A 362 -15.98 19.63 1.57
CA THR A 362 -16.24 20.12 0.21
C THR A 362 -16.03 18.97 -0.80
N LYS A 363 -16.25 19.21 -2.08
CA LYS A 363 -15.95 18.25 -3.15
C LYS A 363 -14.48 17.76 -3.11
N HIS A 364 -13.56 18.58 -2.63
CA HIS A 364 -12.11 18.31 -2.67
C HIS A 364 -11.49 18.13 -1.30
N LEU A 365 -12.09 18.66 -0.23
CA LEU A 365 -11.56 18.63 1.12
C LEU A 365 -12.32 17.62 1.98
N ASN A 366 -11.59 16.65 2.53
CA ASN A 366 -12.10 15.70 3.52
C ASN A 366 -11.47 15.96 4.89
N LEU A 367 -12.28 15.94 5.92
CA LEU A 367 -11.85 15.87 7.31
C LEU A 367 -11.85 14.40 7.73
N VAL A 368 -10.85 14.02 8.51
CA VAL A 368 -10.66 12.62 8.93
C VAL A 368 -10.43 12.56 10.43
N ALA A 369 -11.06 11.58 11.07
CA ALA A 369 -10.77 11.19 12.45
C ALA A 369 -10.70 9.66 12.52
N GLU A 370 -9.66 9.12 13.12
CA GLU A 370 -9.46 7.69 13.33
C GLU A 370 -9.02 7.39 14.77
N TYR A 371 -9.42 6.23 15.23
CA TYR A 371 -8.83 5.53 16.35
C TYR A 371 -8.36 4.17 15.89
N SER A 372 -7.12 3.82 16.18
CA SER A 372 -6.56 2.51 15.89
C SER A 372 -5.96 1.92 17.17
N ASP A 373 -6.28 0.67 17.45
CA ASP A 373 -5.65 -0.18 18.45
C ASP A 373 -4.77 -1.20 17.72
N VAL A 374 -3.47 -1.17 18.00
CA VAL A 374 -2.45 -2.00 17.36
C VAL A 374 -1.79 -2.86 18.41
N GLU A 375 -1.73 -4.17 18.20
CA GLU A 375 -0.97 -5.11 19.02
C GLU A 375 0.10 -5.82 18.18
N SER A 376 1.28 -6.02 18.76
CA SER A 376 2.39 -6.77 18.18
C SER A 376 2.89 -7.80 19.16
N LYS A 377 3.02 -9.07 18.76
CA LYS A 377 3.48 -10.21 19.56
C LYS A 377 4.71 -10.84 18.94
N SER A 378 5.72 -11.17 19.74
CA SER A 378 6.94 -11.84 19.30
C SER A 378 6.92 -13.35 19.59
N HIS A 379 7.81 -14.09 18.94
CA HIS A 379 7.95 -15.53 19.17
C HIS A 379 8.50 -15.88 20.56
N ASP A 380 9.21 -14.98 21.22
CA ASP A 380 9.67 -15.17 22.61
C ASP A 380 8.62 -14.79 23.67
N GLY A 381 7.40 -14.46 23.24
CA GLY A 381 6.23 -14.24 24.11
C GLY A 381 6.11 -12.82 24.65
N GLN A 382 6.82 -11.86 24.10
CA GLN A 382 6.61 -10.44 24.42
C GLN A 382 5.45 -9.88 23.59
N SER A 383 4.74 -8.87 24.13
CA SER A 383 3.70 -8.12 23.41
C SER A 383 3.82 -6.63 23.68
N ALA A 384 3.39 -5.82 22.72
CA ALA A 384 3.29 -4.39 22.85
C ALA A 384 1.99 -3.90 22.21
N THR A 385 1.40 -2.83 22.76
CA THR A 385 0.18 -2.22 22.24
C THR A 385 0.37 -0.72 22.00
N SER A 386 -0.39 -0.18 21.05
CA SER A 386 -0.44 1.26 20.76
C SER A 386 -1.87 1.69 20.48
N ASP A 387 -2.40 2.58 21.30
CA ASP A 387 -3.66 3.30 21.07
C ASP A 387 -3.37 4.57 20.28
N ILE A 388 -3.87 4.70 19.06
CA ILE A 388 -3.54 5.79 18.13
C ILE A 388 -4.79 6.61 17.84
N PHE A 389 -4.77 7.89 18.24
CA PHE A 389 -5.82 8.86 17.93
C PHE A 389 -5.32 9.83 16.88
N THR A 390 -6.12 10.02 15.84
CA THR A 390 -5.77 10.83 14.70
C THR A 390 -6.90 11.76 14.30
N VAL A 391 -6.55 13.00 14.01
CA VAL A 391 -7.42 13.97 13.34
C VAL A 391 -6.64 14.73 12.28
N GLY A 392 -7.24 14.97 11.15
CA GLY A 392 -6.58 15.71 10.08
C GLY A 392 -7.46 15.98 8.88
N ALA A 393 -6.82 16.35 7.80
CA ALA A 393 -7.50 16.70 6.57
C ALA A 393 -6.68 16.28 5.33
N ILE A 394 -7.39 16.01 4.25
CA ILE A 394 -6.82 15.76 2.94
C ILE A 394 -7.58 16.58 1.89
N LEU A 395 -6.85 17.36 1.10
CA LEU A 395 -7.37 18.15 -0.01
C LEU A 395 -6.80 17.64 -1.32
N PHE A 396 -7.69 17.28 -2.23
CA PHE A 396 -7.36 16.84 -3.59
C PHE A 396 -7.55 17.96 -4.61
N PHE A 397 -6.75 17.98 -5.66
CA PHE A 397 -6.86 18.94 -6.76
C PHE A 397 -6.46 18.34 -8.10
#